data_d7f4492b87fe5063a0de462b51d45f4e
#
_entry.id   d7f4492b87fe5063a0de462b51d45f4e
#
_cell.length_a   1.000
_cell.length_b   1.000
_cell.length_c   1.000
_cell.angle_alpha   90.00
_cell.angle_beta   90.00
_cell.angle_gamma   90.00
#
_symmetry.space_group_name_H-M   'P 1'
#
loop_
_entity.id
_entity.type
_entity.pdbx_description
1 polymer ?
#
loop_
_entity_poly.entity_id
_entity_poly.type
_entity_poly.pdbx_seq_one_letter_code
_entity_poly.pdbx_strand_id
1 'polypeptide(L)'
;MFAAIAGIDDEFVAKHLTADQCRPRKVLYEDPELGFCICGHVYETAAHGGPHDHGSSWAIYGLATGDTEMTDWRIVKKGEGNEPTLVEPANTYVLKPGDSHFY
;
A
#
# COMPACT_ATOMS: atom_id res chain seq x y z
N MET A 1 10.86 -8.75 -2.17
CA MET A 1 9.97 -7.57 -2.31
C MET A 1 10.70 -6.25 -2.08
N PHE A 2 11.37 -6.06 -0.94
CA PHE A 2 12.09 -4.82 -0.66
C PHE A 2 13.17 -4.49 -1.69
N ALA A 3 13.96 -5.49 -2.09
CA ALA A 3 14.97 -5.31 -3.13
C ALA A 3 14.37 -4.96 -4.49
N ALA A 4 13.19 -5.50 -4.82
CA ALA A 4 12.48 -5.17 -6.06
C ALA A 4 12.00 -3.71 -6.07
N ILE A 5 11.50 -3.21 -4.93
CA ILE A 5 11.08 -1.80 -4.80
C ILE A 5 12.28 -0.86 -4.98
N ALA A 6 13.43 -1.18 -4.36
CA ALA A 6 14.64 -0.38 -4.48
C ALA A 6 15.23 -0.38 -5.92
N GLY A 7 14.91 -1.42 -6.72
CA GLY A 7 15.35 -1.53 -8.11
C GLY A 7 14.45 -0.87 -9.14
N ILE A 8 13.32 -0.30 -8.73
CA ILE A 8 12.42 0.40 -9.65
C ILE A 8 13.05 1.71 -10.10
N ASP A 9 13.19 1.87 -11.41
CA ASP A 9 13.75 3.06 -12.03
C ASP A 9 12.71 3.86 -12.82
N ASP A 10 13.10 5.00 -13.37
CA ASP A 10 12.20 5.88 -14.13
C ASP A 10 11.65 5.21 -15.38
N GLU A 11 12.42 4.33 -16.01
CA GLU A 11 11.97 3.58 -17.18
C GLU A 11 10.85 2.62 -16.82
N PHE A 12 10.96 1.90 -15.72
CA PHE A 12 9.91 1.01 -15.24
C PHE A 12 8.64 1.80 -14.91
N VAL A 13 8.77 2.93 -14.22
CA VAL A 13 7.64 3.80 -13.87
C VAL A 13 6.92 4.27 -15.14
N ALA A 14 7.67 4.79 -16.11
CA ALA A 14 7.08 5.30 -17.35
C ALA A 14 6.37 4.20 -18.15
N LYS A 15 6.88 2.98 -18.11
CA LYS A 15 6.33 1.86 -18.89
C LYS A 15 5.15 1.17 -18.21
N HIS A 16 5.17 1.02 -16.89
CA HIS A 16 4.24 0.16 -16.16
C HIS A 16 3.36 0.89 -15.13
N LEU A 17 3.76 2.07 -14.66
CA LEU A 17 3.08 2.77 -13.58
C LEU A 17 2.48 4.10 -14.04
N THR A 18 1.76 4.08 -15.16
CA THR A 18 1.01 5.25 -15.63
C THR A 18 -0.39 5.26 -15.01
N ALA A 19 -0.97 6.44 -14.85
CA ALA A 19 -2.27 6.60 -14.23
C ALA A 19 -3.39 5.84 -14.96
N ASP A 20 -3.35 5.82 -16.29
CA ASP A 20 -4.32 5.10 -17.09
C ASP A 20 -4.23 3.57 -16.93
N GLN A 21 -3.03 3.01 -16.73
CA GLN A 21 -2.84 1.59 -16.51
C GLN A 21 -3.19 1.15 -15.07
N CYS A 22 -2.93 2.00 -14.09
CA CYS A 22 -3.00 1.65 -12.67
C CYS A 22 -4.22 2.22 -11.95
N ARG A 23 -5.29 2.48 -12.66
CA ARG A 23 -6.53 2.98 -12.08
C ARG A 23 -7.66 1.93 -12.24
N PRO A 24 -8.21 1.38 -11.15
CA PRO A 24 -7.79 1.62 -9.76
C PRO A 24 -6.49 0.92 -9.38
N ARG A 25 -6.13 -0.11 -10.11
CA ARG A 25 -4.88 -0.83 -9.92
C ARG A 25 -4.53 -1.67 -11.14
N LYS A 26 -3.25 -2.01 -11.28
CA LYS A 26 -2.76 -2.96 -12.27
C LYS A 26 -2.05 -4.11 -11.57
N VAL A 27 -2.41 -5.33 -11.89
CA VAL A 27 -1.66 -6.50 -11.43
C VAL A 27 -0.41 -6.63 -12.30
N LEU A 28 0.76 -6.47 -11.70
CA LEU A 28 2.05 -6.56 -12.37
C LEU A 28 2.58 -7.98 -12.41
N TYR A 29 2.30 -8.75 -11.35
CA TYR A 29 2.75 -10.13 -11.21
C TYR A 29 1.81 -10.89 -10.29
N GLU A 30 1.56 -12.14 -10.62
CA GLU A 30 0.77 -13.06 -9.80
C GLU A 30 1.56 -14.35 -9.63
N ASP A 31 1.81 -14.74 -8.37
CA ASP A 31 2.61 -15.93 -8.08
C ASP A 31 1.74 -17.18 -8.17
N PRO A 32 2.10 -18.15 -9.04
CA PRO A 32 1.27 -19.33 -9.25
C PRO A 32 1.32 -20.36 -8.11
N GLU A 33 2.35 -20.30 -7.27
CA GLU A 33 2.52 -21.25 -6.16
C GLU A 33 1.96 -20.74 -4.85
N LEU A 34 2.30 -19.49 -4.49
CA LEU A 34 1.96 -18.90 -3.20
C LEU A 34 0.71 -18.02 -3.24
N GLY A 35 0.24 -17.66 -4.43
CA GLY A 35 -1.00 -16.90 -4.60
C GLY A 35 -0.92 -15.43 -4.27
N PHE A 36 0.25 -14.88 -3.96
CA PHE A 36 0.38 -13.43 -3.79
C PHE A 36 0.42 -12.71 -5.13
N CYS A 37 0.11 -11.44 -5.14
CA CYS A 37 0.25 -10.60 -6.32
C CYS A 37 0.99 -9.29 -6.00
N ILE A 38 1.62 -8.73 -7.03
CA ILE A 38 2.23 -7.41 -6.98
C ILE A 38 1.36 -6.49 -7.82
N CYS A 39 0.87 -5.42 -7.20
CA CYS A 39 -0.02 -4.47 -7.85
C CYS A 39 0.59 -3.09 -7.89
N GLY A 40 0.34 -2.37 -8.99
CA GLY A 40 0.63 -0.96 -9.10
C GLY A 40 -0.62 -0.13 -8.86
N HIS A 41 -0.50 0.92 -8.07
CA HIS A 41 -1.52 1.94 -7.85
C HIS A 41 -0.94 3.30 -8.19
N VAL A 42 -1.67 4.10 -8.94
CA VAL A 42 -1.26 5.47 -9.26
C VAL A 42 -2.39 6.42 -8.93
N TYR A 43 -2.08 7.43 -8.13
CA TYR A 43 -3.00 8.50 -7.77
C TYR A 43 -2.58 9.78 -8.48
N GLU A 44 -3.45 10.34 -9.31
CA GLU A 44 -3.19 11.59 -10.03
C GLU A 44 -3.32 12.81 -9.14
N THR A 45 -4.13 12.70 -8.09
CA THR A 45 -4.32 13.76 -7.10
C THR A 45 -4.15 13.17 -5.70
N ALA A 46 -3.93 14.02 -4.72
CA ALA A 46 -3.84 13.57 -3.34
C ALA A 46 -5.10 12.78 -2.96
N ALA A 47 -4.89 11.58 -2.42
CA ALA A 47 -5.96 10.71 -1.96
C ALA A 47 -5.79 10.46 -0.46
N HIS A 48 -6.92 10.31 0.24
CA HIS A 48 -6.93 10.05 1.68
C HIS A 48 -7.78 8.82 1.96
N GLY A 49 -7.21 7.85 2.65
CA GLY A 49 -7.89 6.63 3.08
C GLY A 49 -8.08 6.60 4.59
N GLY A 50 -9.16 5.97 5.04
CA GLY A 50 -9.38 5.71 6.46
C GLY A 50 -8.62 4.47 6.94
N PRO A 51 -8.62 4.22 8.26
CA PRO A 51 -8.02 3.01 8.81
C PRO A 51 -8.71 1.75 8.29
N HIS A 52 -7.91 0.74 7.99
CA HIS A 52 -8.37 -0.59 7.58
C HIS A 52 -7.35 -1.63 8.01
N ASP A 53 -7.75 -2.89 8.00
CA ASP A 53 -6.84 -4.00 8.22
C ASP A 53 -6.76 -4.90 6.99
N HIS A 54 -5.90 -5.90 7.03
CA HIS A 54 -5.74 -6.88 5.97
C HIS A 54 -6.24 -8.27 6.38
N GLY A 55 -7.01 -8.36 7.49
CA GLY A 55 -7.48 -9.62 8.03
C GLY A 55 -6.34 -10.54 8.41
N SER A 56 -6.39 -11.78 7.95
CA SER A 56 -5.32 -12.78 8.16
C SER A 56 -4.21 -12.69 7.10
N SER A 57 -4.33 -11.79 6.14
CA SER A 57 -3.33 -11.61 5.08
C SER A 57 -2.26 -10.61 5.49
N TRP A 58 -1.19 -10.56 4.71
CA TRP A 58 -0.14 -9.58 4.86
C TRP A 58 -0.12 -8.65 3.65
N ALA A 59 0.49 -7.50 3.82
CA ALA A 59 0.72 -6.55 2.72
C ALA A 59 2.08 -5.89 2.88
N ILE A 60 2.71 -5.57 1.74
CA ILE A 60 3.91 -4.76 1.68
C ILE A 60 3.61 -3.60 0.75
N TYR A 61 3.76 -2.39 1.25
CA TYR A 61 3.63 -1.18 0.46
C TYR A 61 5.00 -0.62 0.14
N GLY A 62 5.24 -0.37 -1.13
CA GLY A 62 6.45 0.29 -1.60
C GLY A 62 6.09 1.52 -2.41
N LEU A 63 6.89 2.56 -2.32
CA LEU A 63 6.68 3.79 -3.05
C LEU A 63 7.68 3.91 -4.19
N ALA A 64 7.18 4.13 -5.39
CA ALA A 64 8.00 4.33 -6.58
C ALA A 64 8.21 5.81 -6.89
N THR A 65 7.17 6.64 -6.71
CA THR A 65 7.23 8.08 -6.98
C THR A 65 6.40 8.85 -5.96
N GLY A 66 6.74 10.11 -5.74
CA GLY A 66 6.03 11.00 -4.83
C GLY A 66 6.32 10.70 -3.37
N ASP A 67 5.44 11.18 -2.50
CA ASP A 67 5.50 10.95 -1.05
C ASP A 67 4.15 10.45 -0.58
N THR A 68 4.14 9.53 0.38
CA THR A 68 2.91 9.02 0.98
C THR A 68 3.03 9.04 2.49
N GLU A 69 2.11 9.74 3.14
CA GLU A 69 1.98 9.70 4.59
C GLU A 69 1.20 8.45 4.99
N MET A 70 1.77 7.67 5.89
CA MET A 70 1.19 6.45 6.42
C MET A 70 0.91 6.62 7.91
N THR A 71 -0.21 6.11 8.36
CA THR A 71 -0.55 6.09 9.78
C THR A 71 -0.89 4.68 10.22
N ASP A 72 -0.18 4.21 11.24
CA ASP A 72 -0.53 2.96 11.92
C ASP A 72 -1.57 3.26 12.99
N TRP A 73 -2.57 2.42 13.07
CA TRP A 73 -3.69 2.60 13.98
C TRP A 73 -3.67 1.50 15.04
N ARG A 74 -3.97 1.88 16.27
CA ARG A 74 -4.08 0.97 17.38
C ARG A 74 -5.55 0.79 17.77
N ILE A 75 -5.95 -0.46 18.02
CA ILE A 75 -7.30 -0.74 18.50
C ILE A 75 -7.40 -0.32 19.97
N VAL A 76 -8.31 0.60 20.25
CA VAL A 76 -8.64 1.04 21.62
C VAL A 76 -9.71 0.13 22.21
N LYS A 77 -10.75 -0.16 21.43
CA LYS A 77 -11.84 -1.04 21.82
C LYS A 77 -12.36 -1.78 20.61
N LYS A 78 -12.31 -3.10 20.66
CA LYS A 78 -12.87 -3.93 19.59
C LYS A 78 -14.39 -3.90 19.66
N GLY A 79 -15.04 -3.62 18.51
CA GLY A 79 -16.49 -3.65 18.40
C GLY A 79 -17.04 -5.06 18.51
N GLU A 80 -18.24 -5.19 19.05
CA GLU A 80 -18.98 -6.44 19.16
C GLU A 80 -20.25 -6.34 18.30
N GLY A 81 -20.57 -7.40 17.54
CA GLY A 81 -21.71 -7.41 16.64
C GLY A 81 -21.60 -6.30 15.59
N ASN A 82 -22.56 -5.38 15.60
CA ASN A 82 -22.60 -4.24 14.66
C ASN A 82 -21.93 -2.98 15.19
N GLU A 83 -21.32 -3.03 16.38
CA GLU A 83 -20.59 -1.90 16.94
C GLU A 83 -19.26 -1.69 16.18
N PRO A 84 -18.92 -0.45 15.82
CA PRO A 84 -17.64 -0.18 15.19
C PRO A 84 -16.50 -0.37 16.19
N THR A 85 -15.35 -0.86 15.68
CA THR A 85 -14.11 -0.90 16.43
C THR A 85 -13.54 0.51 16.55
N LEU A 86 -13.15 0.90 17.75
CA LEU A 86 -12.52 2.19 18.00
C LEU A 86 -11.03 2.07 17.87
N VAL A 87 -10.43 2.96 17.09
CA VAL A 87 -8.99 3.02 16.84
C VAL A 87 -8.45 4.42 17.10
N GLU A 88 -7.15 4.50 17.36
CA GLU A 88 -6.43 5.77 17.49
C GLU A 88 -5.11 5.71 16.75
N PRO A 89 -4.58 6.84 16.26
CA PRO A 89 -3.27 6.88 15.64
C PRO A 89 -2.18 6.44 16.62
N ALA A 90 -1.34 5.49 16.19
CA ALA A 90 -0.22 5.02 16.99
C ALA A 90 1.10 5.58 16.49
N ASN A 91 1.28 5.65 15.17
CA ASN A 91 2.50 6.11 14.55
C ASN A 91 2.20 6.70 13.17
N THR A 92 2.85 7.79 12.81
CA THR A 92 2.72 8.41 11.50
C THR A 92 4.12 8.62 10.90
N TYR A 93 4.29 8.26 9.65
CA TYR A 93 5.55 8.37 8.95
C TYR A 93 5.31 8.63 7.46
N VAL A 94 6.36 9.06 6.75
CA VAL A 94 6.29 9.35 5.32
C VAL A 94 7.17 8.36 4.57
N LEU A 95 6.56 7.66 3.59
CA LEU A 95 7.32 6.88 2.62
C LEU A 95 7.79 7.79 1.50
N LYS A 96 9.04 7.60 1.10
CA LYS A 96 9.66 8.26 -0.04
C LYS A 96 10.02 7.24 -1.10
N PRO A 97 10.32 7.65 -2.34
CA PRO A 97 10.68 6.71 -3.40
C PRO A 97 11.81 5.76 -2.97
N GLY A 98 11.56 4.47 -3.13
CA GLY A 98 12.46 3.40 -2.70
C GLY A 98 12.16 2.82 -1.31
N ASP A 99 11.33 3.49 -0.52
CA ASP A 99 10.92 2.99 0.80
C ASP A 99 9.84 1.93 0.68
N SER A 100 9.79 1.04 1.66
CA SER A 100 8.75 0.03 1.78
C SER A 100 8.44 -0.27 3.24
N HIS A 101 7.23 -0.74 3.49
CA HIS A 101 6.76 -1.06 4.83
C HIS A 101 5.88 -2.32 4.79
N PHE A 102 6.07 -3.19 5.77
CA PHE A 102 5.35 -4.44 5.91
C PHE A 102 4.21 -4.30 6.93
N TYR A 103 3.04 -4.83 6.56
CA TYR A 103 1.85 -4.87 7.42
C TYR A 103 1.34 -6.28 7.65
#